data_fc52deb991f072135a3bf15183b82537
#
_entry.id   fc52deb991f072135a3bf15183b82537
#
_cell.length_a   1.000
_cell.length_b   1.000
_cell.length_c   1.000
_cell.angle_alpha   90.00
_cell.angle_beta   90.00
_cell.angle_gamma   90.00
#
_symmetry.space_group_name_H-M   'P 1'
#
loop_
_entity.id
_entity.type
_entity.pdbx_description
1 polymer ?
#
loop_
_entity_poly.entity_id
_entity_poly.type
_entity_poly.pdbx_seq_one_letter_code
_entity_poly.pdbx_strand_id
1 'polypeptide(L)'
;MKQMGIGLLLYTEDNNGQIPSGFHHNAGSEFVWTDVLSPYLGEVDLIRICGADPRKNEKKSSNGTSYIMNDHLTTPLFNAFGEMVESAVRLDQLKDPSATVLFFEASDQLAVSAISSACVACSRSWNLGGWNTVIKDIQPDRHRSGAPAEDNSIGKANYLFADGHVQLVDALIIKQMIEAGLNPAKPSNFKL
;
A
#
# COMPACT_ATOMS: atom_id res chain seq x y z
N MET A 1 6.67 -5.89 -7.49
CA MET A 1 6.95 -4.73 -6.61
C MET A 1 8.21 -3.94 -7.00
N LYS A 2 9.39 -4.54 -7.24
CA LYS A 2 10.59 -3.73 -7.53
C LYS A 2 10.44 -2.81 -8.75
N GLN A 3 9.85 -3.29 -9.83
CA GLN A 3 9.54 -2.46 -11.00
C GLN A 3 8.53 -1.34 -10.69
N MET A 4 7.58 -1.58 -9.77
CA MET A 4 6.68 -0.52 -9.30
C MET A 4 7.45 0.59 -8.58
N GLY A 5 8.43 0.22 -7.75
CA GLY A 5 9.32 1.19 -7.10
C GLY A 5 10.08 2.05 -8.10
N ILE A 6 10.66 1.42 -9.13
CA ILE A 6 11.38 2.13 -10.20
C ILE A 6 10.43 3.08 -10.95
N GLY A 7 9.25 2.60 -11.35
CA GLY A 7 8.25 3.43 -12.04
C GLY A 7 7.77 4.60 -11.19
N LEU A 8 7.60 4.39 -9.88
CA LEU A 8 7.24 5.47 -8.97
C LEU A 8 8.36 6.51 -8.84
N LEU A 9 9.61 6.09 -8.72
CA LEU A 9 10.74 7.02 -8.64
C LEU A 9 10.84 7.89 -9.91
N LEU A 10 10.69 7.29 -11.09
CA LEU A 10 10.65 8.02 -12.37
C LEU A 10 9.47 9.00 -12.42
N TYR A 11 8.28 8.54 -12.01
CA TYR A 11 7.11 9.41 -11.91
C TYR A 11 7.36 10.61 -10.98
N THR A 12 7.93 10.38 -9.80
CA THR A 12 8.17 11.48 -8.84
C THR A 12 9.22 12.47 -9.36
N GLU A 13 10.21 12.02 -10.13
CA GLU A 13 11.18 12.89 -10.79
C GLU A 13 10.49 13.83 -11.77
N ASP A 14 9.59 13.32 -12.61
CA ASP A 14 8.82 14.12 -13.57
C ASP A 14 7.74 15.00 -12.93
N ASN A 15 7.31 14.68 -11.70
CA ASN A 15 6.21 15.36 -11.01
C ASN A 15 6.64 16.10 -9.73
N ASN A 16 7.82 16.75 -9.76
CA ASN A 16 8.33 17.58 -8.67
C ASN A 16 8.39 16.88 -7.32
N GLY A 17 8.70 15.59 -7.30
CA GLY A 17 8.79 14.77 -6.10
C GLY A 17 7.45 14.27 -5.57
N GLN A 18 6.33 14.59 -6.20
CA GLN A 18 5.00 14.18 -5.75
C GLN A 18 4.75 12.69 -5.97
N ILE A 19 4.29 12.00 -4.93
CA ILE A 19 3.76 10.64 -5.02
C ILE A 19 2.37 10.71 -5.65
N PRO A 20 1.97 9.71 -6.49
CA PRO A 20 0.61 9.66 -7.03
C PRO A 20 -0.43 9.80 -5.93
N SER A 21 -1.37 10.72 -6.06
CA SER A 21 -2.42 10.91 -5.06
C SER A 21 -3.37 9.72 -5.07
N GLY A 22 -3.69 9.21 -3.86
CA GLY A 22 -4.75 8.25 -3.65
C GLY A 22 -6.06 9.00 -3.37
N PHE A 23 -7.13 8.60 -4.03
CA PHE A 23 -8.44 9.19 -3.78
C PHE A 23 -9.26 8.31 -2.85
N HIS A 24 -9.49 8.79 -1.62
CA HIS A 24 -10.67 8.44 -0.84
C HIS A 24 -11.71 9.54 -0.96
N HIS A 25 -12.83 9.26 -1.62
CA HIS A 25 -14.14 9.90 -1.48
C HIS A 25 -14.36 11.38 -1.86
N ASN A 26 -13.49 12.07 -2.57
CA ASN A 26 -13.89 13.38 -3.07
C ASN A 26 -13.67 13.55 -4.57
N ALA A 27 -14.82 13.53 -5.23
CA ALA A 27 -15.11 14.21 -6.48
C ALA A 27 -14.12 14.06 -7.67
N GLY A 28 -14.37 13.08 -8.52
CA GLY A 28 -14.22 13.34 -9.97
C GLY A 28 -12.87 13.11 -10.61
N SER A 29 -11.87 12.53 -9.96
CA SER A 29 -10.72 12.02 -10.69
C SER A 29 -10.69 10.49 -10.68
N GLU A 30 -10.88 9.92 -11.85
CA GLU A 30 -10.91 8.47 -12.10
C GLU A 30 -9.50 7.85 -12.18
N PHE A 31 -8.45 8.56 -11.74
CA PHE A 31 -7.08 8.07 -11.89
C PHE A 31 -6.68 7.21 -10.69
N VAL A 32 -6.47 5.94 -10.95
CA VAL A 32 -5.84 5.01 -10.02
C VAL A 32 -4.32 4.99 -10.25
N TRP A 33 -3.55 4.66 -9.22
CA TRP A 33 -2.09 4.66 -9.33
C TRP A 33 -1.56 3.79 -10.50
N THR A 34 -2.28 2.72 -10.84
CA THR A 34 -1.94 1.86 -11.98
C THR A 34 -1.94 2.62 -13.31
N ASP A 35 -2.92 3.51 -13.51
CA ASP A 35 -3.04 4.31 -14.72
C ASP A 35 -1.97 5.40 -14.75
N VAL A 36 -1.75 6.05 -13.59
CA VAL A 36 -0.74 7.10 -13.44
C VAL A 36 0.68 6.58 -13.67
N LEU A 37 0.99 5.38 -13.17
CA LEU A 37 2.31 4.77 -13.33
C LEU A 37 2.46 3.96 -14.64
N SER A 38 1.39 3.75 -15.39
CA SER A 38 1.42 2.98 -16.65
C SER A 38 2.51 3.44 -17.63
N PRO A 39 2.72 4.73 -17.89
CA PRO A 39 3.78 5.19 -18.81
C PRO A 39 5.20 4.82 -18.36
N TYR A 40 5.39 4.59 -17.06
CA TYR A 40 6.70 4.27 -16.45
C TYR A 40 6.93 2.77 -16.25
N LEU A 41 5.89 1.95 -16.42
CA LEU A 41 5.93 0.53 -16.05
C LEU A 41 5.91 -0.44 -17.24
N GLY A 42 5.61 0.04 -18.44
CA GLY A 42 5.45 -0.81 -19.62
C GLY A 42 4.22 -1.74 -19.52
N GLU A 43 4.42 -3.06 -19.45
CA GLU A 43 3.28 -4.01 -19.32
C GLU A 43 2.74 -4.04 -17.89
N VAL A 44 1.80 -3.17 -17.59
CA VAL A 44 1.21 -2.97 -16.25
C VAL A 44 0.57 -4.24 -15.69
N ASP A 45 -0.05 -5.06 -16.55
CA ASP A 45 -0.78 -6.26 -16.10
C ASP A 45 0.09 -7.29 -15.38
N LEU A 46 1.34 -7.45 -15.79
CA LEU A 46 2.27 -8.37 -15.13
C LEU A 46 2.83 -7.79 -13.82
N ILE A 47 2.91 -6.46 -13.72
CA ILE A 47 3.54 -5.76 -12.60
C ILE A 47 2.56 -5.58 -11.45
N ARG A 48 1.29 -5.25 -11.76
CA ARG A 48 0.24 -4.98 -10.76
C ARG A 48 -0.36 -6.23 -10.10
N ILE A 49 -0.01 -7.42 -10.55
CA ILE A 49 -0.56 -8.70 -10.04
C ILE A 49 0.53 -9.54 -9.39
N CYS A 50 0.30 -9.94 -8.14
CA CYS A 50 1.14 -10.91 -7.45
C CYS A 50 0.85 -12.33 -7.95
N GLY A 51 1.89 -13.10 -8.28
CA GLY A 51 1.73 -14.50 -8.69
C GLY A 51 1.11 -15.41 -7.62
N ALA A 52 1.29 -15.07 -6.35
CA ALA A 52 0.72 -15.79 -5.20
C ALA A 52 -0.70 -15.33 -4.84
N ASP A 53 -1.26 -14.32 -5.52
CA ASP A 53 -2.61 -13.85 -5.27
C ASP A 53 -3.63 -14.90 -5.77
N PRO A 54 -4.49 -15.47 -4.90
CA PRO A 54 -5.48 -16.46 -5.31
C PRO A 54 -6.54 -15.88 -6.25
N ARG A 55 -6.77 -14.57 -6.20
CA ARG A 55 -7.73 -13.83 -7.03
C ARG A 55 -7.10 -13.18 -8.26
N LYS A 56 -5.85 -13.55 -8.62
CA LYS A 56 -5.09 -12.92 -9.71
C LYS A 56 -5.84 -12.87 -11.06
N ASN A 57 -6.60 -13.92 -11.40
CA ASN A 57 -7.34 -13.97 -12.66
C ASN A 57 -8.53 -13.02 -12.66
N GLU A 58 -9.27 -12.95 -11.54
CA GLU A 58 -10.37 -12.01 -11.34
C GLU A 58 -9.87 -10.56 -11.40
N LYS A 59 -8.76 -10.28 -10.70
CA LYS A 59 -8.13 -8.95 -10.71
C LYS A 59 -7.64 -8.54 -12.09
N LYS A 60 -7.06 -9.47 -12.86
CA LYS A 60 -6.68 -9.19 -14.26
C LYS A 60 -7.87 -8.80 -15.12
N SER A 61 -8.97 -9.57 -15.05
CA SER A 61 -10.15 -9.34 -15.89
C SER A 61 -10.91 -8.06 -15.53
N SER A 62 -10.79 -7.57 -14.30
CA SER A 62 -11.46 -6.37 -13.80
C SER A 62 -10.55 -5.14 -13.65
N ASN A 63 -9.38 -5.15 -14.26
CA ASN A 63 -8.35 -4.11 -14.11
C ASN A 63 -7.93 -3.84 -12.65
N GLY A 64 -8.07 -4.84 -11.78
CA GLY A 64 -7.69 -4.76 -10.37
C GLY A 64 -6.19 -4.94 -10.13
N THR A 65 -5.77 -4.84 -8.88
CA THR A 65 -4.37 -4.99 -8.48
C THR A 65 -4.23 -5.85 -7.23
N SER A 66 -3.08 -6.53 -7.08
CA SER A 66 -2.70 -7.23 -5.86
C SER A 66 -2.03 -6.32 -4.82
N TYR A 67 -1.85 -5.02 -5.12
CA TYR A 67 -1.10 -4.09 -4.30
C TYR A 67 -1.90 -2.82 -4.04
N ILE A 68 -1.75 -2.25 -2.84
CA ILE A 68 -2.37 -0.99 -2.44
C ILE A 68 -1.32 -0.02 -1.93
N MET A 69 -1.54 1.26 -2.17
CA MET A 69 -0.66 2.33 -1.69
C MET A 69 -0.95 2.70 -0.24
N ASN A 70 0.03 3.29 0.40
CA ASN A 70 -0.06 3.78 1.76
C ASN A 70 -0.81 5.11 1.84
N ASP A 71 -1.93 5.13 2.56
CA ASP A 71 -2.79 6.29 2.77
C ASP A 71 -2.06 7.50 3.42
N HIS A 72 -1.12 7.24 4.32
CA HIS A 72 -0.31 8.30 4.92
C HIS A 72 0.50 9.13 3.92
N LEU A 73 0.80 8.55 2.75
CA LEU A 73 1.65 9.19 1.74
C LEU A 73 0.84 9.83 0.60
N THR A 74 -0.34 9.29 0.33
CA THR A 74 -1.10 9.58 -0.89
C THR A 74 -2.30 10.48 -0.64
N THR A 75 -2.79 10.57 0.60
CA THR A 75 -4.04 11.27 0.93
C THR A 75 -3.77 12.36 1.97
N PRO A 76 -4.09 13.64 1.67
CA PRO A 76 -4.02 14.70 2.67
C PRO A 76 -5.08 14.48 3.76
N LEU A 77 -4.72 14.82 4.99
CA LEU A 77 -5.64 14.77 6.13
C LEU A 77 -6.16 16.18 6.43
N PHE A 78 -7.47 16.29 6.58
CA PHE A 78 -8.15 17.52 6.98
C PHE A 78 -8.78 17.34 8.37
N ASN A 79 -8.78 18.40 9.17
CA ASN A 79 -9.51 18.41 10.44
C ASN A 79 -11.02 18.67 10.21
N ALA A 80 -11.80 18.67 11.30
CA ALA A 80 -13.24 18.90 11.24
C ALA A 80 -13.65 20.31 10.73
N PHE A 81 -12.71 21.24 10.68
CA PHE A 81 -12.92 22.60 10.16
C PHE A 81 -12.51 22.76 8.70
N GLY A 82 -12.07 21.65 8.04
CA GLY A 82 -11.61 21.67 6.65
C GLY A 82 -10.18 22.19 6.46
N GLU A 83 -9.42 22.38 7.53
CA GLU A 83 -8.02 22.78 7.45
C GLU A 83 -7.14 21.54 7.24
N MET A 84 -6.18 21.64 6.32
CA MET A 84 -5.23 20.55 6.04
C MET A 84 -4.23 20.44 7.21
N VAL A 85 -4.26 19.29 7.90
CA VAL A 85 -3.36 18.99 9.04
C VAL A 85 -2.16 18.13 8.62
N GLU A 86 -2.32 17.32 7.56
CA GLU A 86 -1.22 16.59 6.93
C GLU A 86 -1.38 16.71 5.42
N SER A 87 -0.32 17.07 4.71
CA SER A 87 -0.29 17.09 3.24
C SER A 87 0.00 15.70 2.69
N ALA A 88 -0.47 15.42 1.47
CA ALA A 88 0.09 14.33 0.68
C ALA A 88 1.62 14.54 0.54
N VAL A 89 2.37 13.46 0.75
CA VAL A 89 3.81 13.58 0.96
C VAL A 89 4.54 13.66 -0.38
N ARG A 90 5.52 14.52 -0.46
CA ARG A 90 6.54 14.47 -1.50
C ARG A 90 7.62 13.49 -1.08
N LEU A 91 8.12 12.71 -2.04
CA LEU A 91 9.13 11.67 -1.76
C LEU A 91 10.42 12.28 -1.16
N ASP A 92 10.82 13.47 -1.65
CA ASP A 92 12.01 14.20 -1.19
C ASP A 92 11.86 14.83 0.21
N GLN A 93 10.67 14.81 0.79
CA GLN A 93 10.39 15.32 2.14
C GLN A 93 10.36 14.21 3.20
N LEU A 94 10.47 12.95 2.80
CA LEU A 94 10.52 11.83 3.74
C LEU A 94 11.84 11.84 4.51
N LYS A 95 11.73 11.81 5.84
CA LYS A 95 12.91 11.79 6.73
C LYS A 95 13.67 10.46 6.66
N ASP A 96 12.93 9.37 6.52
CA ASP A 96 13.48 8.01 6.47
C ASP A 96 12.74 7.18 5.41
N PRO A 97 13.14 7.30 4.13
CA PRO A 97 12.52 6.57 3.04
C PRO A 97 12.66 5.04 3.19
N SER A 98 13.75 4.57 3.79
CA SER A 98 14.02 3.14 4.01
C SER A 98 13.16 2.52 5.12
N ALA A 99 12.58 3.33 6.00
CA ALA A 99 11.62 2.92 7.04
C ALA A 99 10.17 3.37 6.74
N THR A 100 9.87 3.74 5.50
CA THR A 100 8.55 4.22 5.07
C THR A 100 8.01 3.34 3.97
N VAL A 101 6.94 2.59 4.27
CA VAL A 101 6.31 1.70 3.29
C VAL A 101 5.45 2.48 2.31
N LEU A 102 5.62 2.24 1.02
CA LEU A 102 4.82 2.80 -0.07
C LEU A 102 3.67 1.89 -0.49
N PHE A 103 3.96 0.60 -0.69
CA PHE A 103 2.98 -0.37 -1.16
C PHE A 103 2.95 -1.60 -0.27
N PHE A 104 1.73 -2.09 -0.05
CA PHE A 104 1.40 -3.33 0.64
C PHE A 104 0.77 -4.32 -0.33
N GLU A 105 0.81 -5.61 -0.01
CA GLU A 105 -0.01 -6.63 -0.67
C GLU A 105 -1.46 -6.53 -0.15
N ALA A 106 -2.40 -6.34 -1.08
CA ALA A 106 -3.82 -6.12 -0.77
C ALA A 106 -4.50 -7.36 -0.20
N SER A 107 -5.37 -7.17 0.79
CA SER A 107 -6.14 -8.24 1.42
C SER A 107 -7.05 -8.97 0.42
N ASP A 108 -7.21 -10.29 0.63
CA ASP A 108 -8.18 -11.11 -0.10
C ASP A 108 -9.64 -10.78 0.27
N GLN A 109 -9.85 -10.08 1.38
CA GLN A 109 -11.18 -9.64 1.83
C GLN A 109 -11.69 -8.41 1.07
N LEU A 110 -10.80 -7.64 0.43
CA LEU A 110 -11.21 -6.48 -0.34
C LEU A 110 -11.98 -6.88 -1.60
N ALA A 111 -13.01 -6.11 -1.94
CA ALA A 111 -13.67 -6.26 -3.23
C ALA A 111 -12.70 -5.89 -4.36
N VAL A 112 -12.78 -6.59 -5.49
CA VAL A 112 -11.90 -6.31 -6.64
C VAL A 112 -12.07 -4.87 -7.12
N SER A 113 -13.31 -4.37 -7.16
CA SER A 113 -13.62 -2.99 -7.53
C SER A 113 -13.01 -1.95 -6.58
N ALA A 114 -12.95 -2.25 -5.28
CA ALA A 114 -12.31 -1.36 -4.30
C ALA A 114 -10.79 -1.28 -4.53
N ILE A 115 -10.15 -2.41 -4.89
CA ILE A 115 -8.73 -2.45 -5.20
C ILE A 115 -8.41 -1.69 -6.49
N SER A 116 -9.31 -1.75 -7.48
CA SER A 116 -9.12 -1.05 -8.75
C SER A 116 -9.35 0.46 -8.66
N SER A 117 -10.26 0.90 -7.80
CA SER A 117 -10.68 2.30 -7.73
C SER A 117 -9.98 3.12 -6.65
N ALA A 118 -9.79 2.55 -5.46
CA ALA A 118 -9.26 3.30 -4.32
C ALA A 118 -7.76 3.08 -4.12
N CYS A 119 -7.25 1.87 -4.32
CA CYS A 119 -5.84 1.49 -4.27
C CYS A 119 -5.07 1.97 -3.02
N VAL A 120 -5.77 2.34 -1.95
CA VAL A 120 -5.19 2.93 -0.75
C VAL A 120 -5.69 2.18 0.47
N ALA A 121 -4.76 1.74 1.31
CA ALA A 121 -5.10 1.14 2.59
C ALA A 121 -5.58 2.22 3.56
N CYS A 122 -6.66 1.98 4.29
CA CYS A 122 -7.13 2.85 5.38
C CYS A 122 -6.17 2.76 6.58
N SER A 123 -4.87 2.87 6.32
CA SER A 123 -3.81 2.58 7.27
C SER A 123 -3.77 3.53 8.47
N ARG A 124 -4.35 4.71 8.35
CA ARG A 124 -4.44 5.68 9.47
C ARG A 124 -5.25 5.14 10.64
N SER A 125 -6.21 4.24 10.40
CA SER A 125 -7.07 3.66 11.44
C SER A 125 -6.50 2.40 12.11
N TRP A 126 -5.36 1.87 11.66
CA TRP A 126 -4.85 0.58 12.12
C TRP A 126 -4.58 0.55 13.63
N ASN A 127 -4.04 1.62 14.21
CA ASN A 127 -3.81 1.69 15.66
C ASN A 127 -5.10 1.68 16.49
N LEU A 128 -6.22 2.17 15.92
CA LEU A 128 -7.51 2.22 16.62
C LEU A 128 -8.25 0.89 16.52
N GLY A 129 -8.15 0.23 15.36
CA GLY A 129 -8.86 -1.01 15.09
C GLY A 129 -8.05 -2.27 15.34
N GLY A 130 -6.75 -2.15 15.61
CA GLY A 130 -5.85 -3.26 15.88
C GLY A 130 -5.66 -4.21 14.70
N TRP A 131 -5.15 -5.41 14.97
CA TRP A 131 -4.79 -6.41 13.97
C TRP A 131 -5.93 -6.76 13.01
N ASN A 132 -7.15 -6.88 13.50
CA ASN A 132 -8.33 -7.18 12.69
C ASN A 132 -8.63 -6.10 11.62
N THR A 133 -8.23 -4.87 11.85
CA THR A 133 -8.36 -3.81 10.84
C THR A 133 -7.25 -3.91 9.79
N VAL A 134 -6.04 -4.24 10.22
CA VAL A 134 -4.89 -4.43 9.31
C VAL A 134 -5.18 -5.51 8.28
N ILE A 135 -5.63 -6.70 8.70
CA ILE A 135 -5.87 -7.84 7.81
C ILE A 135 -7.07 -7.66 6.86
N LYS A 136 -7.93 -6.67 7.12
CA LYS A 136 -8.96 -6.27 6.15
C LYS A 136 -8.39 -5.49 4.98
N ASP A 137 -7.32 -4.74 5.21
CA ASP A 137 -6.69 -3.88 4.20
C ASP A 137 -5.54 -4.58 3.48
N ILE A 138 -4.69 -5.31 4.21
CA ILE A 138 -3.51 -5.97 3.65
C ILE A 138 -3.50 -7.48 3.93
N GLN A 139 -2.71 -8.21 3.12
CA GLN A 139 -2.49 -9.65 3.26
C GLN A 139 -1.06 -9.92 3.77
N PRO A 140 -0.81 -9.87 5.09
CA PRO A 140 0.53 -9.95 5.65
C PRO A 140 1.16 -11.35 5.55
N ASP A 141 0.38 -12.36 5.23
CA ASP A 141 0.79 -13.76 5.06
C ASP A 141 0.73 -14.24 3.59
N ARG A 142 0.72 -13.34 2.60
CA ARG A 142 0.56 -13.64 1.16
C ARG A 142 1.48 -14.77 0.67
N HIS A 143 2.72 -14.78 1.13
CA HIS A 143 3.75 -15.75 0.77
C HIS A 143 3.99 -16.75 1.90
N ARG A 144 2.91 -17.39 2.36
CA ARG A 144 2.99 -18.46 3.37
C ARG A 144 3.35 -19.80 2.73
N SER A 145 4.01 -20.64 3.52
CA SER A 145 4.14 -22.07 3.27
C SER A 145 3.28 -22.83 4.29
N GLY A 146 2.37 -23.66 3.82
CA GLY A 146 1.46 -24.44 4.68
C GLY A 146 0.06 -23.82 4.83
N ALA A 147 -0.70 -24.34 5.81
CA ALA A 147 -2.05 -23.89 6.07
C ALA A 147 -2.08 -22.44 6.59
N PRO A 148 -3.09 -21.64 6.22
CA PRO A 148 -3.23 -20.28 6.76
C PRO A 148 -3.57 -20.35 8.25
N ALA A 149 -3.02 -19.38 9.02
CA ALA A 149 -3.58 -19.09 10.34
C ALA A 149 -4.92 -18.37 10.19
N GLU A 150 -5.85 -18.60 11.13
CA GLU A 150 -7.16 -17.95 11.10
C GLU A 150 -7.06 -16.41 11.11
N ASP A 151 -6.01 -15.87 11.73
CA ASP A 151 -5.78 -14.45 11.90
C ASP A 151 -4.68 -13.89 10.96
N ASN A 152 -4.26 -14.61 9.93
CA ASN A 152 -3.21 -14.20 8.99
C ASN A 152 -1.85 -13.83 9.63
N SER A 153 -1.56 -14.32 10.86
CA SER A 153 -0.33 -14.00 11.59
C SER A 153 0.85 -14.90 11.23
N ILE A 154 0.65 -15.95 10.42
CA ILE A 154 1.68 -16.92 10.04
C ILE A 154 1.94 -16.85 8.54
N GLY A 155 3.10 -16.37 8.17
CA GLY A 155 3.54 -16.19 6.78
C GLY A 155 4.30 -14.90 6.61
N LYS A 156 4.50 -14.52 5.35
CA LYS A 156 5.25 -13.32 4.97
C LYS A 156 4.55 -12.59 3.84
N ALA A 157 4.82 -11.30 3.73
CA ALA A 157 4.42 -10.51 2.56
C ALA A 157 5.56 -9.60 2.11
N ASN A 158 5.50 -9.16 0.85
CA ASN A 158 6.42 -8.17 0.33
C ASN A 158 5.93 -6.76 0.66
N TYR A 159 6.85 -5.91 1.07
CA TYR A 159 6.63 -4.49 1.33
C TYR A 159 7.58 -3.69 0.45
N LEU A 160 7.05 -2.73 -0.30
CA LEU A 160 7.86 -1.78 -1.08
C LEU A 160 8.03 -0.50 -0.27
N PHE A 161 9.27 -0.09 -0.08
CA PHE A 161 9.64 1.10 0.67
C PHE A 161 9.89 2.31 -0.24
N ALA A 162 9.90 3.49 0.37
CA ALA A 162 9.99 4.76 -0.36
C ALA A 162 11.35 5.00 -1.04
N ASP A 163 12.39 4.30 -0.63
CA ASP A 163 13.70 4.28 -1.32
C ASP A 163 13.76 3.27 -2.49
N GLY A 164 12.65 2.58 -2.76
CA GLY A 164 12.53 1.60 -3.86
C GLY A 164 12.99 0.19 -3.52
N HIS A 165 13.45 -0.09 -2.28
CA HIS A 165 13.73 -1.47 -1.90
C HIS A 165 12.46 -2.24 -1.59
N VAL A 166 12.51 -3.57 -1.78
CA VAL A 166 11.43 -4.49 -1.42
C VAL A 166 11.96 -5.45 -0.36
N GLN A 167 11.19 -5.60 0.72
CA GLN A 167 11.52 -6.50 1.80
C GLN A 167 10.40 -7.50 2.04
N LEU A 168 10.76 -8.76 2.23
CA LEU A 168 9.87 -9.82 2.67
C LEU A 168 9.83 -9.84 4.20
N VAL A 169 8.67 -9.53 4.80
CA VAL A 169 8.50 -9.35 6.25
C VAL A 169 7.53 -10.39 6.79
N ASP A 170 7.83 -10.93 7.97
CA ASP A 170 6.93 -11.85 8.68
C ASP A 170 5.67 -11.12 9.17
N ALA A 171 4.50 -11.75 8.97
CA ALA A 171 3.22 -11.26 9.45
C ALA A 171 3.21 -11.01 10.97
N LEU A 172 3.90 -11.86 11.72
CA LEU A 172 4.02 -11.73 13.17
C LEU A 172 4.70 -10.42 13.59
N ILE A 173 5.70 -9.95 12.84
CA ILE A 173 6.39 -8.67 13.12
C ILE A 173 5.39 -7.51 13.00
N ILE A 174 4.60 -7.51 11.92
CA ILE A 174 3.58 -6.47 11.70
C ILE A 174 2.54 -6.49 12.82
N LYS A 175 2.08 -7.69 13.21
CA LYS A 175 1.14 -7.87 14.31
C LYS A 175 1.71 -7.31 15.63
N GLN A 176 2.95 -7.66 15.98
CA GLN A 176 3.62 -7.16 17.17
C GLN A 176 3.78 -5.64 17.18
N MET A 177 4.08 -5.02 16.03
CA MET A 177 4.12 -3.56 15.92
C MET A 177 2.77 -2.94 16.27
N ILE A 178 1.68 -3.46 15.72
CA ILE A 178 0.31 -2.98 16.00
C ILE A 178 -0.05 -3.16 17.47
N GLU A 179 0.24 -4.32 18.06
CA GLU A 179 -0.02 -4.63 19.47
C GLU A 179 0.80 -3.73 20.42
N ALA A 180 1.98 -3.29 19.99
CA ALA A 180 2.79 -2.29 20.69
C ALA A 180 2.33 -0.82 20.45
N GLY A 181 1.22 -0.60 19.73
CA GLY A 181 0.72 0.73 19.40
C GLY A 181 1.50 1.44 18.28
N LEU A 182 2.36 0.71 17.57
CA LEU A 182 3.12 1.25 16.44
C LEU A 182 2.39 0.96 15.12
N ASN A 183 2.08 2.01 14.36
CA ASN A 183 1.51 1.85 13.03
C ASN A 183 2.62 1.68 11.99
N PRO A 184 2.78 0.49 11.37
CA PRO A 184 3.83 0.23 10.37
C PRO A 184 3.66 1.04 9.08
N ALA A 185 2.47 1.57 8.81
CA ALA A 185 2.22 2.41 7.65
C ALA A 185 2.61 3.88 7.87
N LYS A 186 2.71 4.33 9.13
CA LYS A 186 3.12 5.70 9.42
C LYS A 186 4.57 5.92 8.99
N PRO A 187 4.89 7.02 8.27
CA PRO A 187 6.25 7.32 7.84
C PRO A 187 7.27 7.20 8.98
N SER A 188 8.41 6.60 8.69
CA SER A 188 9.54 6.38 9.62
C SER A 188 9.24 5.46 10.83
N ASN A 189 8.10 4.78 10.85
CA ASN A 189 7.74 3.88 11.97
C ASN A 189 8.13 2.42 11.73
N PHE A 190 8.40 2.04 10.49
CA PHE A 190 8.73 0.65 10.20
C PHE A 190 10.10 0.31 10.78
N LYS A 191 10.11 -0.58 11.78
CA LYS A 191 11.34 -1.04 12.45
C LYS A 191 11.33 -2.57 12.48
N LEU A 192 12.39 -3.16 11.97
CA LEU A 192 12.66 -4.60 12.01
C LEU A 192 13.59 -4.94 13.14
#